data_c7e7c94a3d9a5af6511f9405481c3da4
#
_entry.id   c7e7c94a3d9a5af6511f9405481c3da4
#
_cell.length_a   1.000
_cell.length_b   1.000
_cell.length_c   1.000
_cell.angle_alpha   90.00
_cell.angle_beta   90.00
_cell.angle_gamma   90.00
#
_symmetry.space_group_name_H-M   'P 1'
#
loop_
_entity.id
_entity.type
_entity.pdbx_description
1 polymer ?
#
loop_
_entity_poly.entity_id
_entity_poly.type
_entity_poly.pdbx_seq_one_letter_code
_entity_poly.pdbx_strand_id
1 'polypeptide(L)'
;MMKKLYYAAHTYMIVGLISGLYYREITKLNDFQGESQLGLVHTHLLALGMLFFLIVLALEKMFTLSAGKLFNPFFWTYNAGLALTVTVMTIRGTRTVLGHETPELAAHFAGGGHIILTVGLIFFFITLGKRITETSAPQARTLETV
;
A
#
# COMPACT_ATOMS: atom_id res chain seq x y z
N MET A 1 -12.29 4.67 12.71
CA MET A 1 -11.56 4.32 11.49
C MET A 1 -10.14 4.87 11.46
N MET A 2 -9.89 6.10 11.90
CA MET A 2 -8.56 6.73 11.94
C MET A 2 -7.45 5.87 12.60
N LYS A 3 -7.74 5.25 13.77
CA LYS A 3 -6.77 4.36 14.42
C LYS A 3 -6.33 3.19 13.52
N LYS A 4 -7.25 2.63 12.72
CA LYS A 4 -6.96 1.53 11.79
C LYS A 4 -5.98 1.96 10.69
N LEU A 5 -6.17 3.16 10.12
CA LEU A 5 -5.27 3.74 9.12
C LEU A 5 -3.89 4.08 9.72
N TYR A 6 -3.88 4.66 10.91
CA TYR A 6 -2.64 4.94 11.64
C TYR A 6 -1.84 3.66 11.92
N TYR A 7 -2.48 2.61 12.43
CA TYR A 7 -1.79 1.35 12.69
C TYR A 7 -1.29 0.68 11.41
N ALA A 8 -2.03 0.76 10.30
CA ALA A 8 -1.54 0.29 9.01
C ALA A 8 -0.27 1.03 8.59
N ALA A 9 -0.29 2.37 8.60
CA ALA A 9 0.89 3.19 8.28
C ALA A 9 2.08 2.87 9.21
N HIS A 10 1.83 2.74 10.51
CA HIS A 10 2.87 2.44 11.51
C HIS A 10 3.48 1.04 11.29
N THR A 11 2.65 0.04 11.01
CA THR A 11 3.12 -1.32 10.67
C THR A 11 3.99 -1.31 9.43
N TYR A 12 3.55 -0.64 8.36
CA TYR A 12 4.34 -0.53 7.13
C TYR A 12 5.66 0.22 7.33
N MET A 13 5.69 1.22 8.19
CA MET A 13 6.92 1.90 8.58
C MET A 13 7.91 0.93 9.21
N ILE A 14 7.48 0.19 10.23
CA ILE A 14 8.36 -0.75 10.96
C ILE A 14 8.88 -1.83 10.00
N VAL A 15 7.97 -2.48 9.27
CA VAL A 15 8.34 -3.56 8.34
C VAL A 15 9.23 -3.03 7.20
N GLY A 16 8.96 -1.81 6.73
CA GLY A 16 9.77 -1.14 5.70
C GLY A 16 11.20 -0.89 6.17
N LEU A 17 11.39 -0.37 7.38
CA LEU A 17 12.73 -0.14 7.95
C LEU A 17 13.48 -1.46 8.16
N ILE A 18 12.81 -2.48 8.70
CA ILE A 18 13.40 -3.82 8.89
C ILE A 18 13.81 -4.42 7.54
N SER A 19 12.98 -4.28 6.50
CA SER A 19 13.31 -4.83 5.17
C SER A 19 14.50 -4.13 4.52
N GLY A 20 14.69 -2.83 4.77
CA GLY A 20 15.88 -2.09 4.33
C GLY A 20 17.16 -2.58 5.01
N LEU A 21 17.12 -2.81 6.33
CA LEU A 21 18.24 -3.40 7.07
C LEU A 21 18.51 -4.84 6.59
N TYR A 22 17.48 -5.63 6.38
CA TYR A 22 17.61 -6.99 5.87
C TYR A 22 18.32 -7.02 4.50
N TYR A 23 17.90 -6.16 3.57
CA TYR A 23 18.55 -6.04 2.26
C TYR A 23 20.04 -5.73 2.40
N ARG A 24 20.37 -4.72 3.19
CA ARG A 24 21.78 -4.32 3.42
C ARG A 24 22.62 -5.47 3.97
N GLU A 25 22.13 -6.16 5.00
CA GLU A 25 22.92 -7.20 5.66
C GLU A 25 23.07 -8.44 4.79
N ILE A 26 22.02 -8.91 4.11
CA ILE A 26 22.09 -10.10 3.26
C ILE A 26 22.99 -9.88 2.05
N THR A 27 22.96 -8.71 1.43
CA THR A 27 23.86 -8.39 0.29
C THR A 27 25.31 -8.30 0.73
N LYS A 28 25.57 -7.69 1.88
CA LYS A 28 26.92 -7.60 2.47
C LYS A 28 27.49 -8.97 2.83
N LEU A 29 26.69 -9.83 3.47
CA LEU A 29 27.14 -11.16 3.89
C LEU A 29 27.42 -12.11 2.71
N ASN A 30 26.84 -11.85 1.54
CA ASN A 30 27.01 -12.67 0.35
C ASN A 30 27.88 -12.00 -0.74
N ASP A 31 28.54 -10.87 -0.42
CA ASP A 31 29.35 -10.08 -1.38
C ASP A 31 28.61 -9.79 -2.70
N PHE A 32 27.27 -9.63 -2.61
CA PHE A 32 26.41 -9.47 -3.77
C PHE A 32 26.53 -8.05 -4.36
N GLN A 33 26.96 -7.96 -5.64
CA GLN A 33 27.16 -6.69 -6.36
C GLN A 33 26.10 -6.44 -7.46
N GLY A 34 25.14 -7.36 -7.61
CA GLY A 34 24.11 -7.28 -8.65
C GLY A 34 22.86 -6.49 -8.25
N GLU A 35 21.89 -6.46 -9.14
CA GLU A 35 20.57 -5.91 -8.88
C GLU A 35 19.64 -6.98 -8.33
N SER A 36 18.83 -6.60 -7.34
CA SER A 36 17.83 -7.48 -6.74
C SER A 36 16.54 -6.72 -6.41
N GLN A 37 15.40 -7.37 -6.65
CA GLN A 37 14.09 -6.84 -6.26
C GLN A 37 13.97 -6.58 -4.73
N LEU A 38 14.83 -7.23 -3.93
CA LEU A 38 14.87 -7.03 -2.48
C LEU A 38 15.19 -5.57 -2.11
N GLY A 39 16.00 -4.88 -2.91
CA GLY A 39 16.30 -3.45 -2.73
C GLY A 39 15.08 -2.53 -2.88
N LEU A 40 14.05 -2.97 -3.59
CA LEU A 40 12.83 -2.18 -3.80
C LEU A 40 11.75 -2.42 -2.73
N VAL A 41 11.88 -3.48 -1.91
CA VAL A 41 10.85 -3.87 -0.92
C VAL A 41 10.61 -2.75 0.10
N HIS A 42 11.67 -2.18 0.68
CA HIS A 42 11.54 -1.11 1.66
C HIS A 42 10.88 0.14 1.05
N THR A 43 11.18 0.47 -0.20
CA THR A 43 10.56 1.61 -0.91
C THR A 43 9.07 1.39 -1.12
N HIS A 44 8.64 0.19 -1.52
CA HIS A 44 7.23 -0.15 -1.64
C HIS A 44 6.51 -0.06 -0.30
N LEU A 45 7.08 -0.60 0.76
CA LEU A 45 6.49 -0.54 2.10
C LEU A 45 6.39 0.89 2.65
N LEU A 46 7.41 1.72 2.45
CA LEU A 46 7.40 3.09 2.94
C LEU A 46 6.54 4.01 2.07
N ALA A 47 6.59 3.89 0.75
CA ALA A 47 5.82 4.75 -0.15
C ALA A 47 4.35 4.30 -0.27
N LEU A 48 4.10 3.06 -0.67
CA LEU A 48 2.76 2.53 -0.90
C LEU A 48 2.07 2.06 0.40
N GLY A 49 2.84 1.72 1.42
CA GLY A 49 2.30 1.39 2.73
C GLY A 49 2.21 2.61 3.64
N MET A 50 3.31 3.03 4.22
CA MET A 50 3.33 4.10 5.23
C MET A 50 2.81 5.43 4.68
N LEU A 51 3.45 6.01 3.66
CA LEU A 51 3.10 7.35 3.16
C LEU A 51 1.68 7.38 2.60
N PHE A 52 1.29 6.39 1.81
CA PHE A 52 -0.07 6.30 1.27
C PHE A 52 -1.13 6.27 2.38
N PHE A 53 -0.98 5.44 3.42
CA PHE A 53 -1.94 5.39 4.51
C PHE A 53 -1.93 6.64 5.40
N LEU A 54 -0.81 7.38 5.50
CA LEU A 54 -0.80 8.71 6.14
C LEU A 54 -1.60 9.73 5.33
N ILE A 55 -1.50 9.70 3.99
CA ILE A 55 -2.33 10.53 3.10
C ILE A 55 -3.81 10.15 3.26
N VAL A 56 -4.14 8.86 3.21
CA VAL A 56 -5.53 8.40 3.41
C VAL A 56 -6.06 8.81 4.79
N LEU A 57 -5.22 8.81 5.83
CA LEU A 57 -5.58 9.27 7.17
C LEU A 57 -5.94 10.77 7.18
N ALA A 58 -5.17 11.60 6.47
CA ALA A 58 -5.46 13.03 6.34
C ALA A 58 -6.77 13.24 5.55
N LEU A 59 -6.97 12.52 4.45
CA LEU A 59 -8.21 12.57 3.67
C LEU A 59 -9.42 12.03 4.43
N GLU A 60 -9.26 11.02 5.26
CA GLU A 60 -10.32 10.53 6.17
C GLU A 60 -10.76 11.64 7.13
N LYS A 61 -9.83 12.41 7.67
CA LYS A 61 -10.15 13.55 8.56
C LYS A 61 -10.89 14.65 7.82
N MET A 62 -10.58 14.89 6.55
CA MET A 62 -11.18 15.96 5.74
C MET A 62 -12.55 15.57 5.17
N PHE A 63 -12.69 14.36 4.67
CA PHE A 63 -13.83 13.94 3.85
C PHE A 63 -14.63 12.79 4.45
N THR A 64 -14.24 12.25 5.62
CA THR A 64 -14.89 11.09 6.27
C THR A 64 -15.08 9.94 5.29
N LEU A 65 -13.97 9.49 4.66
CA LEU A 65 -13.98 8.44 3.63
C LEU A 65 -14.65 7.16 4.09
N SER A 66 -14.53 6.85 5.39
CA SER A 66 -15.09 5.65 6.02
C SER A 66 -16.61 5.59 6.01
N ALA A 67 -17.31 6.70 5.75
CA ALA A 67 -18.76 6.69 5.52
C ALA A 67 -19.12 6.09 4.13
N GLY A 68 -18.16 5.99 3.22
CA GLY A 68 -18.35 5.36 1.90
C GLY A 68 -18.37 3.82 1.99
N LYS A 69 -19.33 3.21 1.29
CA LYS A 69 -19.52 1.73 1.28
C LYS A 69 -18.28 0.97 0.77
N LEU A 70 -17.50 1.57 -0.12
CA LEU A 70 -16.31 0.94 -0.72
C LEU A 70 -15.03 1.16 0.11
N PHE A 71 -15.07 1.88 1.24
CA PHE A 71 -13.90 2.11 2.06
C PHE A 71 -13.31 0.81 2.66
N ASN A 72 -14.15 -0.07 3.19
CA ASN A 72 -13.68 -1.35 3.71
C ASN A 72 -13.15 -2.29 2.61
N PRO A 73 -13.84 -2.49 1.47
CA PRO A 73 -13.27 -3.18 0.30
C PRO A 73 -11.93 -2.59 -0.12
N PHE A 74 -11.83 -1.26 -0.28
CA PHE A 74 -10.57 -0.58 -0.56
C PHE A 74 -9.46 -0.99 0.43
N PHE A 75 -9.72 -0.81 1.73
CA PHE A 75 -8.71 -1.04 2.76
C PHE A 75 -8.15 -2.47 2.69
N TRP A 76 -9.00 -3.47 2.61
CA TRP A 76 -8.56 -4.86 2.61
C TRP A 76 -7.92 -5.29 1.29
N THR A 77 -8.51 -4.91 0.16
CA THR A 77 -7.97 -5.23 -1.18
C THR A 77 -6.60 -4.59 -1.38
N TYR A 78 -6.45 -3.32 -0.99
CA TYR A 78 -5.18 -2.61 -1.09
C TYR A 78 -4.08 -3.26 -0.23
N ASN A 79 -4.37 -3.56 1.04
CA ASN A 79 -3.42 -4.23 1.92
C ASN A 79 -3.06 -5.64 1.43
N ALA A 80 -4.03 -6.42 0.95
CA ALA A 80 -3.78 -7.74 0.39
C ALA A 80 -2.87 -7.68 -0.86
N GLY A 81 -3.14 -6.73 -1.77
CA GLY A 81 -2.33 -6.50 -2.97
C GLY A 81 -0.90 -6.10 -2.62
N LEU A 82 -0.73 -5.15 -1.71
CA LEU A 82 0.60 -4.70 -1.26
C LEU A 82 1.36 -5.82 -0.54
N ALA A 83 0.71 -6.54 0.37
CA ALA A 83 1.32 -7.65 1.10
C ALA A 83 1.78 -8.76 0.15
N LEU A 84 0.96 -9.15 -0.83
CA LEU A 84 1.32 -10.14 -1.84
C LEU A 84 2.52 -9.65 -2.68
N THR A 85 2.48 -8.42 -3.16
CA THR A 85 3.58 -7.83 -3.97
C THR A 85 4.89 -7.86 -3.21
N VAL A 86 4.94 -7.30 -1.99
CA VAL A 86 6.19 -7.23 -1.21
C VAL A 86 6.69 -8.62 -0.77
N THR A 87 5.78 -9.56 -0.49
CA THR A 87 6.14 -10.94 -0.16
C THR A 87 6.85 -11.63 -1.33
N VAL A 88 6.26 -11.54 -2.54
CA VAL A 88 6.86 -12.12 -3.75
C VAL A 88 8.20 -11.45 -4.07
N MET A 89 8.29 -10.12 -3.96
CA MET A 89 9.55 -9.39 -4.17
C MET A 89 10.62 -9.81 -3.16
N THR A 90 10.26 -10.00 -1.89
CA THR A 90 11.19 -10.44 -0.85
C THR A 90 11.71 -11.84 -1.13
N ILE A 91 10.84 -12.79 -1.47
CA ILE A 91 11.23 -14.17 -1.79
C ILE A 91 12.15 -14.18 -3.01
N ARG A 92 11.74 -13.57 -4.11
CA ARG A 92 12.53 -13.53 -5.35
C ARG A 92 13.86 -12.81 -5.15
N GLY A 93 13.82 -11.63 -4.53
CA GLY A 93 15.01 -10.84 -4.30
C GLY A 93 16.02 -11.53 -3.36
N THR A 94 15.56 -12.22 -2.32
CA THR A 94 16.42 -13.03 -1.46
C THR A 94 17.06 -14.19 -2.23
N ARG A 95 16.29 -14.91 -3.05
CA ARG A 95 16.82 -16.01 -3.89
C ARG A 95 17.87 -15.49 -4.89
N THR A 96 17.64 -14.32 -5.49
CA THR A 96 18.61 -13.68 -6.38
C THR A 96 19.94 -13.41 -5.66
N VAL A 97 19.89 -12.83 -4.46
CA VAL A 97 21.10 -12.55 -3.65
C VAL A 97 21.86 -13.84 -3.29
N LEU A 98 21.13 -14.93 -3.02
CA LEU A 98 21.71 -16.24 -2.67
C LEU A 98 22.13 -17.08 -3.89
N GLY A 99 22.02 -16.56 -5.12
CA GLY A 99 22.39 -17.29 -6.34
C GLY A 99 21.44 -18.43 -6.70
N HIS A 100 20.21 -18.45 -6.17
CA HIS A 100 19.24 -19.50 -6.49
C HIS A 100 18.32 -19.09 -7.64
N GLU A 101 17.97 -20.03 -8.50
CA GLU A 101 16.95 -19.81 -9.53
C GLU A 101 15.59 -19.51 -8.92
N THR A 102 14.88 -18.52 -9.51
CA THR A 102 13.53 -18.18 -9.08
C THR A 102 12.52 -19.01 -9.85
N PRO A 103 11.58 -19.72 -9.17
CA PRO A 103 10.54 -20.49 -9.84
C PRO A 103 9.71 -19.59 -10.78
N GLU A 104 9.38 -20.06 -11.98
CA GLU A 104 8.52 -19.35 -12.93
C GLU A 104 7.15 -18.98 -12.33
N LEU A 105 6.62 -19.82 -11.46
CA LEU A 105 5.38 -19.59 -10.74
C LEU A 105 5.41 -18.27 -9.94
N ALA A 106 6.55 -17.89 -9.39
CA ALA A 106 6.69 -16.63 -8.65
C ALA A 106 6.53 -15.39 -9.54
N ALA A 107 6.75 -15.50 -10.86
CA ALA A 107 6.49 -14.40 -11.79
C ALA A 107 5.00 -14.13 -11.98
N HIS A 108 4.17 -15.16 -12.02
CA HIS A 108 2.72 -15.04 -12.15
C HIS A 108 2.09 -14.39 -10.90
N PHE A 109 2.55 -14.77 -9.71
CA PHE A 109 2.07 -14.16 -8.45
C PHE A 109 2.49 -12.68 -8.31
N ALA A 110 3.63 -12.27 -8.88
CA ALA A 110 4.04 -10.86 -8.87
C ALA A 110 3.04 -9.96 -9.60
N GLY A 111 2.55 -10.40 -10.77
CA GLY A 111 1.50 -9.70 -11.53
C GLY A 111 0.18 -9.63 -10.77
N GLY A 112 -0.22 -10.72 -10.10
CA GLY A 112 -1.45 -10.79 -9.30
C GLY A 112 -1.52 -9.74 -8.18
N GLY A 113 -0.43 -9.51 -7.48
CA GLY A 113 -0.36 -8.48 -6.44
C GLY A 113 -0.67 -7.07 -6.95
N HIS A 114 -0.13 -6.71 -8.12
CA HIS A 114 -0.39 -5.40 -8.74
C HIS A 114 -1.83 -5.25 -9.23
N ILE A 115 -2.43 -6.33 -9.75
CA ILE A 115 -3.86 -6.31 -10.15
C ILE A 115 -4.74 -6.05 -8.94
N ILE A 116 -4.53 -6.78 -7.84
CA ILE A 116 -5.30 -6.61 -6.61
C ILE A 116 -5.12 -5.19 -6.04
N LEU A 117 -3.90 -4.67 -6.05
CA LEU A 117 -3.58 -3.31 -5.61
C LEU A 117 -4.29 -2.26 -6.48
N THR A 118 -4.32 -2.46 -7.80
CA THR A 118 -5.04 -1.60 -8.75
C THR A 118 -6.54 -1.57 -8.44
N VAL A 119 -7.16 -2.72 -8.17
CA VAL A 119 -8.58 -2.79 -7.77
C VAL A 119 -8.81 -2.01 -6.47
N GLY A 120 -7.90 -2.14 -5.50
CA GLY A 120 -7.93 -1.35 -4.27
C GLY A 120 -7.90 0.16 -4.54
N LEU A 121 -7.00 0.62 -5.42
CA LEU A 121 -6.93 2.04 -5.82
C LEU A 121 -8.19 2.51 -6.51
N ILE A 122 -8.81 1.70 -7.37
CA ILE A 122 -10.09 2.04 -8.00
C ILE A 122 -11.16 2.28 -6.93
N PHE A 123 -11.30 1.38 -5.95
CA PHE A 123 -12.24 1.57 -4.84
C PHE A 123 -11.94 2.83 -4.03
N PHE A 124 -10.66 3.14 -3.80
CA PHE A 124 -10.24 4.36 -3.13
C PHE A 124 -10.69 5.61 -3.88
N PHE A 125 -10.40 5.72 -5.19
CA PHE A 125 -10.74 6.90 -5.97
C PHE A 125 -12.27 7.08 -6.16
N ILE A 126 -13.02 5.99 -6.31
CA ILE A 126 -14.49 6.05 -6.33
C ILE A 126 -15.01 6.58 -4.99
N THR A 127 -14.47 6.08 -3.86
CA THR A 127 -14.86 6.55 -2.53
C THR A 127 -14.52 8.02 -2.35
N LEU A 128 -13.29 8.42 -2.66
CA LEU A 128 -12.80 9.78 -2.52
C LEU A 128 -13.63 10.77 -3.37
N GLY A 129 -13.83 10.47 -4.65
CA GLY A 129 -14.60 11.32 -5.56
C GLY A 129 -16.02 11.55 -5.06
N LYS A 130 -16.71 10.48 -4.61
CA LYS A 130 -18.04 10.57 -4.04
C LYS A 130 -18.06 11.45 -2.77
N ARG A 131 -17.12 11.24 -1.86
CA ARG A 131 -17.05 12.00 -0.60
C ARG A 131 -16.72 13.48 -0.81
N ILE A 132 -15.83 13.80 -1.76
CA ILE A 132 -15.56 15.21 -2.13
C ILE A 132 -16.83 15.87 -2.64
N THR A 133 -17.58 15.23 -3.54
CA THR A 133 -18.83 15.79 -4.09
C THR A 133 -19.87 16.03 -3.00
N GLU A 134 -20.05 15.08 -2.08
CA GLU A 134 -21.00 15.20 -0.96
C GLU A 134 -20.60 16.31 0.03
N THR A 135 -19.30 16.50 0.28
CA THR A 135 -18.79 17.54 1.19
C THR A 135 -18.81 18.93 0.55
N SER A 136 -18.67 19.00 -0.79
CA SER A 136 -18.68 20.25 -1.56
C SER A 136 -20.10 20.71 -1.96
N ALA A 137 -21.13 19.87 -1.80
CA ALA A 137 -22.52 20.26 -2.06
C ALA A 137 -22.93 21.38 -1.10
N PRO A 138 -23.29 22.59 -1.57
CA PRO A 138 -23.46 23.75 -0.72
C PRO A 138 -24.62 23.55 0.27
N GLN A 139 -24.51 24.17 1.45
CA GLN A 139 -25.60 24.54 2.33
C GLN A 139 -26.62 25.52 1.65
N ALA A 140 -26.82 25.36 0.35
CA ALA A 140 -27.71 26.21 -0.44
C ALA A 140 -29.20 26.07 -0.05
N ARG A 141 -29.54 25.21 0.89
CA ARG A 141 -30.94 24.94 1.29
C ARG A 141 -31.42 25.71 2.51
N THR A 142 -30.55 26.50 3.17
CA THR A 142 -30.93 27.21 4.41
C THR A 142 -31.27 28.68 4.20
N LEU A 143 -31.13 29.20 2.97
CA LEU A 143 -31.45 30.62 2.68
C LEU A 143 -32.77 30.81 1.92
N GLU A 144 -33.54 29.78 1.62
CA GLU A 144 -34.83 29.88 0.95
C GLU A 144 -36.03 29.82 1.92
N THR A 145 -35.80 29.84 3.24
CA THR A 145 -36.86 29.80 4.25
C THR A 145 -36.73 30.93 5.27
N VAL A 146 -36.46 32.17 4.80
CA VAL A 146 -36.68 33.39 5.61
C VAL A 146 -37.48 34.40 4.80
#